data_d39817fe0b4b6b83dee50c957de7bfcd
#
_entry.id   d39817fe0b4b6b83dee50c957de7bfcd
#
_cell.length_a   1.000
_cell.length_b   1.000
_cell.length_c   1.000
_cell.angle_alpha   90.00
_cell.angle_beta   90.00
_cell.angle_gamma   90.00
#
_symmetry.space_group_name_H-M   'P 1'
#
loop_
_entity.id
_entity.type
_entity.pdbx_description
1 polymer ?
#
loop_
_entity_poly.entity_id
_entity_poly.type
_entity_poly.pdbx_seq_one_letter_code
_entity_poly.pdbx_strand_id
1 'polypeptide(L)'
;RDYDFAKKYNIEIRQVIMNKESQKNVETEAYIEEGVLINSGEFNDLNSHTEASQKIIQHLEKNKMGDKKTTFRLRDWLISRQRYWGCPIPLINCEDCGLVAEDIKSLPVLLPEIENYLNTDGSPLSKSEEFVNVECPKCKKSGIRETDTMDTFVDSSWYFLRFLDSKNSEE
;
A
#
# COMPACT_ATOMS: atom_id res chain seq x y z
N ARG A 1 17.85 -12.31 -16.64
CA ARG A 1 18.15 -12.94 -15.33
C ARG A 1 17.75 -14.42 -15.34
N ASP A 2 16.47 -14.77 -15.50
CA ASP A 2 15.99 -16.17 -15.39
C ASP A 2 16.46 -17.02 -16.59
N TYR A 3 16.48 -16.45 -17.79
CA TYR A 3 17.04 -17.06 -18.98
C TYR A 3 18.55 -17.40 -18.83
N ASP A 4 19.34 -16.43 -18.36
CA ASP A 4 20.78 -16.60 -18.17
C ASP A 4 21.07 -17.63 -17.09
N PHE A 5 20.23 -17.67 -16.05
CA PHE A 5 20.31 -18.66 -14.99
C PHE A 5 20.03 -20.08 -15.57
N ALA A 6 18.95 -20.23 -16.34
CA ALA A 6 18.60 -21.51 -16.94
C ALA A 6 19.69 -22.01 -17.89
N LYS A 7 20.27 -21.14 -18.72
CA LYS A 7 21.42 -21.47 -19.59
C LYS A 7 22.64 -21.89 -18.79
N LYS A 8 22.99 -21.13 -17.73
CA LYS A 8 24.16 -21.44 -16.89
C LYS A 8 24.08 -22.80 -16.21
N TYR A 9 22.89 -23.20 -15.80
CA TYR A 9 22.67 -24.44 -15.04
C TYR A 9 22.06 -25.57 -15.90
N ASN A 10 22.01 -25.41 -17.23
CA ASN A 10 21.44 -26.37 -18.16
C ASN A 10 20.01 -26.80 -17.83
N ILE A 11 19.18 -25.85 -17.38
CA ILE A 11 17.76 -26.06 -17.12
C ILE A 11 17.04 -25.95 -18.46
N GLU A 12 16.11 -26.86 -18.73
CA GLU A 12 15.30 -26.86 -19.94
C GLU A 12 14.51 -25.54 -20.07
N ILE A 13 14.60 -24.91 -21.23
CA ILE A 13 13.86 -23.68 -21.56
C ILE A 13 12.79 -24.04 -22.57
N ARG A 14 11.52 -23.88 -22.19
CA ARG A 14 10.38 -24.12 -23.07
C ARG A 14 9.80 -22.78 -23.55
N GLN A 15 9.74 -22.60 -24.85
CA GLN A 15 9.11 -21.42 -25.43
C GLN A 15 7.59 -21.50 -25.30
N VAL A 16 6.98 -20.49 -24.68
CA VAL A 16 5.53 -20.40 -24.46
C VAL A 16 4.91 -19.13 -25.05
N ILE A 17 5.71 -18.20 -25.55
CA ILE A 17 5.25 -16.99 -26.24
C ILE A 17 6.01 -16.89 -27.57
N MET A 18 5.30 -16.58 -28.64
CA MET A 18 5.86 -16.43 -29.98
C MET A 18 5.20 -15.23 -30.67
N ASN A 19 6.01 -14.39 -31.30
CA ASN A 19 5.51 -13.44 -32.30
C ASN A 19 5.67 -14.05 -33.68
N LYS A 20 4.59 -14.09 -34.47
CA LYS A 20 4.57 -14.68 -35.81
C LYS A 20 5.42 -13.90 -36.81
N GLU A 21 5.70 -12.62 -36.51
CA GLU A 21 6.50 -11.73 -37.37
C GLU A 21 7.96 -11.70 -36.98
N SER A 22 8.31 -12.13 -35.77
CA SER A 22 9.68 -12.13 -35.23
C SER A 22 10.30 -13.52 -35.40
N GLN A 23 11.54 -13.57 -35.92
CA GLN A 23 12.33 -14.82 -35.97
C GLN A 23 13.08 -15.12 -34.66
N LYS A 24 12.85 -14.33 -33.60
CA LYS A 24 13.48 -14.54 -32.31
C LYS A 24 12.95 -15.78 -31.64
N ASN A 25 13.86 -16.59 -31.15
CA ASN A 25 13.53 -17.80 -30.43
C ASN A 25 14.33 -17.88 -29.11
N VAL A 26 13.81 -18.62 -28.12
CA VAL A 26 14.46 -18.79 -26.81
C VAL A 26 15.74 -19.62 -26.82
N GLU A 27 16.16 -20.16 -27.95
CA GLU A 27 17.44 -20.85 -28.07
C GLU A 27 18.61 -19.89 -28.08
N THR A 28 18.39 -18.69 -28.62
CA THR A 28 19.43 -17.65 -28.80
C THR A 28 19.39 -16.55 -27.77
N GLU A 29 18.21 -16.09 -27.40
CA GLU A 29 18.04 -14.98 -26.45
C GLU A 29 16.73 -15.08 -25.65
N ALA A 30 16.64 -14.34 -24.54
CA ALA A 30 15.41 -14.21 -23.79
C ALA A 30 14.34 -13.49 -24.62
N TYR A 31 13.14 -14.07 -24.73
CA TYR A 31 12.04 -13.42 -25.42
C TYR A 31 11.32 -12.46 -24.47
N ILE A 32 11.23 -11.19 -24.84
CA ILE A 32 10.65 -10.12 -24.00
C ILE A 32 9.55 -9.32 -24.71
N GLU A 33 9.16 -9.71 -25.93
CA GLU A 33 8.17 -9.00 -26.73
C GLU A 33 6.77 -9.58 -26.54
N GLU A 34 5.75 -8.84 -27.00
CA GLU A 34 4.39 -9.35 -27.06
C GLU A 34 4.25 -10.45 -28.14
N GLY A 35 3.33 -11.35 -27.89
CA GLY A 35 3.07 -12.43 -28.84
C GLY A 35 1.84 -13.24 -28.46
N VAL A 36 1.71 -14.37 -29.08
CA VAL A 36 0.66 -15.34 -28.78
C VAL A 36 1.24 -16.52 -28.00
N LEU A 37 0.41 -17.12 -27.16
CA LEU A 37 0.81 -18.31 -26.42
C LEU A 37 0.93 -19.52 -27.34
N ILE A 38 1.99 -20.31 -27.13
CA ILE A 38 2.23 -21.61 -27.76
C ILE A 38 2.63 -22.61 -26.67
N ASN A 39 2.55 -23.89 -26.93
CA ASN A 39 2.90 -24.95 -25.97
C ASN A 39 2.20 -24.79 -24.59
N SER A 40 1.03 -24.15 -24.56
CA SER A 40 0.29 -23.72 -23.36
C SER A 40 -1.10 -24.37 -23.27
N GLY A 41 -1.33 -25.48 -23.98
CA GLY A 41 -2.58 -26.26 -23.93
C GLY A 41 -3.79 -25.45 -24.41
N GLU A 42 -4.82 -25.39 -23.59
CA GLU A 42 -6.06 -24.65 -23.88
C GLU A 42 -5.88 -23.13 -24.02
N PHE A 43 -4.74 -22.59 -23.59
CA PHE A 43 -4.41 -21.17 -23.68
C PHE A 43 -3.63 -20.80 -24.93
N ASN A 44 -3.36 -21.74 -25.83
CA ASN A 44 -2.70 -21.45 -27.10
C ASN A 44 -3.46 -20.39 -27.90
N ASP A 45 -2.73 -19.65 -28.73
CA ASP A 45 -3.21 -18.59 -29.62
C ASP A 45 -3.78 -17.34 -28.93
N LEU A 46 -3.81 -17.29 -27.59
CA LEU A 46 -4.19 -16.09 -26.85
C LEU A 46 -3.07 -15.07 -26.85
N ASN A 47 -3.43 -13.78 -26.96
CA ASN A 47 -2.46 -12.70 -26.79
C ASN A 47 -1.89 -12.69 -25.37
N SER A 48 -0.57 -12.70 -25.25
CA SER A 48 0.15 -12.86 -23.97
C SER A 48 -0.12 -11.76 -22.95
N HIS A 49 -0.34 -10.52 -23.41
CA HIS A 49 -0.50 -9.35 -22.53
C HIS A 49 -1.96 -9.05 -22.18
N THR A 50 -2.90 -9.30 -23.07
CA THR A 50 -4.29 -8.89 -22.88
C THR A 50 -5.20 -10.04 -22.48
N GLU A 51 -5.28 -11.07 -23.27
CA GLU A 51 -6.25 -12.15 -23.08
C GLU A 51 -5.75 -13.28 -22.18
N ALA A 52 -4.49 -13.69 -22.36
CA ALA A 52 -3.92 -14.86 -21.69
C ALA A 52 -3.93 -14.70 -20.17
N SER A 53 -3.47 -13.56 -19.65
CA SER A 53 -3.43 -13.30 -18.21
C SER A 53 -4.81 -13.42 -17.56
N GLN A 54 -5.84 -12.86 -18.19
CA GLN A 54 -7.18 -12.91 -17.65
C GLN A 54 -7.76 -14.33 -17.66
N LYS A 55 -7.61 -15.06 -18.78
CA LYS A 55 -8.14 -16.42 -18.89
C LYS A 55 -7.41 -17.42 -17.99
N ILE A 56 -6.09 -17.29 -17.84
CA ILE A 56 -5.31 -18.13 -16.93
C ILE A 56 -5.73 -17.87 -15.47
N ILE A 57 -5.88 -16.58 -15.06
CA ILE A 57 -6.35 -16.24 -13.72
C ILE A 57 -7.74 -16.83 -13.46
N GLN A 58 -8.69 -16.66 -14.38
CA GLN A 58 -10.03 -17.24 -14.26
C GLN A 58 -10.01 -18.77 -14.16
N HIS A 59 -9.14 -19.43 -14.91
CA HIS A 59 -8.94 -20.88 -14.83
C HIS A 59 -8.42 -21.28 -13.43
N LEU A 60 -7.42 -20.57 -12.89
CA LEU A 60 -6.88 -20.83 -11.57
C LEU A 60 -7.92 -20.63 -10.45
N GLU A 61 -8.69 -19.52 -10.52
CA GLU A 61 -9.77 -19.22 -9.58
C GLU A 61 -10.87 -20.30 -9.63
N LYS A 62 -11.32 -20.66 -10.82
CA LYS A 62 -12.34 -21.71 -11.03
C LYS A 62 -11.92 -23.07 -10.44
N ASN A 63 -10.65 -23.42 -10.56
CA ASN A 63 -10.09 -24.66 -10.06
C ASN A 63 -9.57 -24.57 -8.61
N LYS A 64 -9.76 -23.43 -7.92
CA LYS A 64 -9.28 -23.17 -6.54
C LYS A 64 -7.76 -23.37 -6.39
N MET A 65 -7.00 -23.04 -7.43
CA MET A 65 -5.53 -23.16 -7.48
C MET A 65 -4.83 -21.83 -7.16
N GLY A 66 -5.56 -20.71 -7.15
CA GLY A 66 -5.06 -19.39 -6.85
C GLY A 66 -6.08 -18.31 -7.14
N ASP A 67 -5.80 -17.09 -6.72
CA ASP A 67 -6.66 -15.92 -6.87
C ASP A 67 -5.87 -14.74 -7.44
N LYS A 68 -6.58 -13.83 -8.11
CA LYS A 68 -6.00 -12.56 -8.54
C LYS A 68 -5.59 -11.73 -7.34
N LYS A 69 -4.33 -11.34 -7.27
CA LYS A 69 -3.82 -10.46 -6.22
C LYS A 69 -3.15 -9.22 -6.82
N THR A 70 -3.54 -8.06 -6.31
CA THR A 70 -2.84 -6.81 -6.62
C THR A 70 -1.73 -6.59 -5.59
N THR A 71 -0.51 -6.36 -6.05
CA THR A 71 0.62 -6.00 -5.21
C THR A 71 1.11 -4.61 -5.60
N PHE A 72 1.48 -3.83 -4.59
CA PHE A 72 2.02 -2.49 -4.82
C PHE A 72 3.54 -2.52 -4.77
N ARG A 73 4.20 -1.66 -5.53
CA ARG A 73 5.67 -1.55 -5.53
C ARG A 73 6.22 -0.80 -4.33
N LEU A 74 5.35 -0.10 -3.60
CA LEU A 74 5.71 0.57 -2.36
C LEU A 74 5.99 -0.49 -1.28
N ARG A 75 7.13 -0.34 -0.59
CA ARG A 75 7.42 -1.18 0.58
C ARG A 75 6.59 -0.72 1.76
N ASP A 76 6.10 -1.66 2.56
CA ASP A 76 5.44 -1.33 3.82
C ASP A 76 6.41 -0.60 4.74
N TRP A 77 5.92 0.42 5.41
CA TRP A 77 6.64 1.15 6.46
C TRP A 77 5.69 1.45 7.62
N LEU A 78 6.25 1.63 8.80
CA LEU A 78 5.47 2.05 9.96
C LEU A 78 5.05 3.51 9.79
N ILE A 79 3.75 3.77 9.90
CA ILE A 79 3.18 5.11 9.73
C ILE A 79 3.38 5.99 10.96
N SER A 80 3.37 5.41 12.17
CA SER A 80 3.41 6.14 13.44
C SER A 80 4.82 6.62 13.81
N ARG A 81 4.88 7.81 14.40
CA ARG A 81 6.10 8.44 14.92
C ARG A 81 5.86 9.00 16.31
N GLN A 82 6.79 8.75 17.22
CA GLN A 82 6.80 9.23 18.60
C GLN A 82 7.46 10.61 18.66
N ARG A 83 6.80 11.63 18.08
CA ARG A 83 7.27 12.99 18.02
C ARG A 83 6.13 14.00 18.09
N TYR A 84 6.42 15.23 18.51
CA TYR A 84 5.42 16.27 18.64
C TYR A 84 4.86 16.73 17.28
N TRP A 85 5.73 16.96 16.31
CA TRP A 85 5.34 17.47 15.00
C TRP A 85 4.85 16.36 14.08
N GLY A 86 3.90 16.66 13.25
CA GLY A 86 3.26 15.78 12.28
C GLY A 86 1.75 15.76 12.47
N CYS A 87 1.04 15.12 11.58
CA CYS A 87 -0.41 14.95 11.66
C CYS A 87 -0.75 13.93 12.75
N PRO A 88 -1.54 14.29 13.77
CA PRO A 88 -1.99 13.32 14.77
C PRO A 88 -2.79 12.18 14.14
N ILE A 89 -2.59 10.97 14.63
CA ILE A 89 -3.37 9.81 14.19
C ILE A 89 -4.75 9.89 14.85
N PRO A 90 -5.85 10.00 14.08
CA PRO A 90 -7.19 10.27 14.63
C PRO A 90 -7.86 9.00 15.17
N LEU A 91 -7.24 8.37 16.16
CA LEU A 91 -7.72 7.14 16.79
C LEU A 91 -7.82 7.31 18.30
N ILE A 92 -8.78 6.60 18.91
CA ILE A 92 -9.04 6.57 20.34
C ILE A 92 -9.10 5.13 20.80
N ASN A 93 -8.32 4.80 21.82
CA ASN A 93 -8.37 3.54 22.52
C ASN A 93 -9.45 3.58 23.61
N CYS A 94 -10.49 2.79 23.51
CA CYS A 94 -11.58 2.67 24.45
C CYS A 94 -11.59 1.26 25.05
N GLU A 95 -11.72 1.14 26.37
CA GLU A 95 -11.74 -0.18 27.04
C GLU A 95 -12.91 -1.07 26.56
N ASP A 96 -14.09 -0.47 26.33
CA ASP A 96 -15.28 -1.22 25.90
C ASP A 96 -15.36 -1.44 24.38
N CYS A 97 -14.87 -0.49 23.57
CA CYS A 97 -15.06 -0.49 22.12
C CYS A 97 -13.81 -0.88 21.33
N GLY A 98 -12.67 -1.02 22.02
CA GLY A 98 -11.37 -1.21 21.37
C GLY A 98 -10.88 0.08 20.66
N LEU A 99 -10.20 -0.09 19.54
CA LEU A 99 -9.71 1.02 18.73
C LEU A 99 -10.85 1.64 17.91
N VAL A 100 -11.12 2.95 18.13
CA VAL A 100 -12.21 3.70 17.49
C VAL A 100 -11.63 4.90 16.76
N ALA A 101 -12.11 5.17 15.54
CA ALA A 101 -11.75 6.39 14.83
C ALA A 101 -12.41 7.63 15.47
N GLU A 102 -11.72 8.76 15.40
CA GLU A 102 -12.29 10.08 15.76
C GLU A 102 -13.52 10.37 14.90
N ASP A 103 -14.50 11.13 15.44
CA ASP A 103 -15.65 11.57 14.64
C ASP A 103 -15.16 12.55 13.55
N ILE A 104 -15.66 12.38 12.33
CA ILE A 104 -15.33 13.27 11.20
C ILE A 104 -15.60 14.73 11.53
N LYS A 105 -16.63 15.00 12.35
CA LYS A 105 -16.97 16.38 12.79
C LYS A 105 -15.98 16.97 13.77
N SER A 106 -15.16 16.15 14.40
CA SER A 106 -14.12 16.54 15.35
C SER A 106 -12.74 16.70 14.68
N LEU A 107 -12.66 16.51 13.37
CA LEU A 107 -11.44 16.75 12.61
C LEU A 107 -11.35 18.22 12.19
N PRO A 108 -10.12 18.76 12.04
CA PRO A 108 -8.83 18.12 12.30
C PRO A 108 -8.48 17.98 13.79
N VAL A 109 -7.77 16.92 14.15
CA VAL A 109 -7.16 16.82 15.49
C VAL A 109 -5.97 17.74 15.55
N LEU A 110 -6.08 18.80 16.35
CA LEU A 110 -5.04 19.82 16.50
C LEU A 110 -3.98 19.37 17.51
N LEU A 111 -2.73 19.76 17.26
CA LEU A 111 -1.65 19.58 18.22
C LEU A 111 -1.84 20.53 19.41
N PRO A 112 -1.70 20.06 20.67
CA PRO A 112 -1.77 20.92 21.85
C PRO A 112 -0.48 21.74 21.99
N GLU A 113 -0.54 22.89 22.67
CA GLU A 113 0.67 23.62 23.06
C GLU A 113 1.40 22.86 24.17
N ILE A 114 2.67 22.52 23.96
CA ILE A 114 3.52 21.81 24.92
C ILE A 114 4.83 22.60 25.10
N GLU A 115 5.15 23.00 26.32
CA GLU A 115 6.35 23.78 26.59
C GLU A 115 7.67 23.07 26.37
N ASN A 116 7.74 21.75 26.64
CA ASN A 116 8.95 20.94 26.54
C ASN A 116 8.73 19.63 25.79
N TYR A 117 8.90 19.65 24.48
CA TYR A 117 8.73 18.48 23.62
C TYR A 117 10.05 17.81 23.19
N LEU A 118 11.21 18.36 23.56
CA LEU A 118 12.52 17.95 23.03
C LEU A 118 13.18 16.80 23.82
N ASN A 119 12.84 16.57 25.07
CA ASN A 119 13.52 15.60 25.94
C ASN A 119 12.50 14.70 26.65
N THR A 120 11.75 13.91 25.89
CA THR A 120 10.72 13.03 26.44
C THR A 120 11.00 11.59 26.06
N ASP A 121 10.90 10.68 27.02
CA ASP A 121 10.82 9.26 26.73
C ASP A 121 9.43 8.96 26.13
N GLY A 122 9.39 8.42 24.91
CA GLY A 122 8.18 8.14 24.17
C GLY A 122 7.60 9.35 23.41
N SER A 123 6.30 9.33 23.11
CA SER A 123 5.63 10.42 22.42
C SER A 123 5.46 11.63 23.34
N PRO A 124 5.89 12.84 22.93
CA PRO A 124 5.66 14.05 23.71
C PRO A 124 4.18 14.35 23.98
N LEU A 125 3.29 13.98 23.05
CA LEU A 125 1.84 14.18 23.19
C LEU A 125 1.23 13.40 24.36
N SER A 126 1.84 12.27 24.76
CA SER A 126 1.37 11.48 25.90
C SER A 126 1.39 12.21 27.24
N LYS A 127 2.09 13.34 27.34
CA LYS A 127 2.18 14.18 28.55
C LYS A 127 1.11 15.25 28.64
N SER A 128 0.36 15.48 27.56
CA SER A 128 -0.76 16.42 27.58
C SER A 128 -2.04 15.70 27.98
N GLU A 129 -2.45 15.84 29.24
CA GLU A 129 -3.67 15.21 29.76
C GLU A 129 -4.91 15.65 28.96
N GLU A 130 -4.97 16.92 28.55
CA GLU A 130 -6.06 17.46 27.73
C GLU A 130 -6.12 16.81 26.34
N PHE A 131 -4.98 16.51 25.75
CA PHE A 131 -4.92 15.85 24.45
C PHE A 131 -5.25 14.37 24.55
N VAL A 132 -4.77 13.69 25.59
CA VAL A 132 -4.85 12.24 25.77
C VAL A 132 -6.24 11.80 26.23
N ASN A 133 -6.81 12.48 27.25
CA ASN A 133 -8.05 12.06 27.87
C ASN A 133 -9.25 12.63 27.11
N VAL A 134 -9.95 11.76 26.40
CA VAL A 134 -11.06 12.13 25.52
C VAL A 134 -12.27 11.23 25.74
N GLU A 135 -13.41 11.64 25.23
CA GLU A 135 -14.61 10.83 25.21
C GLU A 135 -14.62 9.92 23.97
N CYS A 136 -14.93 8.64 24.17
CA CYS A 136 -15.09 7.70 23.05
C CYS A 136 -16.30 8.13 22.19
N PRO A 137 -16.13 8.37 20.88
CA PRO A 137 -17.23 8.82 20.03
C PRO A 137 -18.35 7.78 19.89
N LYS A 138 -18.04 6.50 20.13
CA LYS A 138 -19.00 5.40 19.99
C LYS A 138 -19.85 5.16 21.25
N CYS A 139 -19.23 5.05 22.43
CA CYS A 139 -19.94 4.71 23.66
C CYS A 139 -20.04 5.84 24.68
N LYS A 140 -19.42 6.98 24.43
CA LYS A 140 -19.42 8.18 25.27
C LYS A 140 -18.73 8.01 26.63
N LYS A 141 -18.01 6.92 26.85
CA LYS A 141 -17.18 6.69 28.03
C LYS A 141 -15.76 7.27 27.79
N SER A 142 -14.96 7.28 28.85
CA SER A 142 -13.56 7.68 28.79
C SER A 142 -12.79 6.84 27.76
N GLY A 143 -11.95 7.50 26.97
CA GLY A 143 -11.03 6.90 26.03
C GLY A 143 -9.68 7.60 26.06
N ILE A 144 -8.67 6.97 25.50
CA ILE A 144 -7.30 7.48 25.43
C ILE A 144 -6.99 7.71 23.95
N ARG A 145 -6.76 8.98 23.58
CA ARG A 145 -6.37 9.34 22.21
C ARG A 145 -4.99 8.79 21.89
N GLU A 146 -4.80 8.37 20.64
CA GLU A 146 -3.49 8.01 20.12
C GLU A 146 -2.53 9.22 20.19
N THR A 147 -1.33 8.97 20.69
CA THR A 147 -0.34 10.02 20.91
C THR A 147 0.78 10.06 19.88
N ASP A 148 0.81 9.10 18.96
CA ASP A 148 1.72 9.12 17.84
C ASP A 148 1.22 10.06 16.74
N THR A 149 2.16 10.64 16.02
CA THR A 149 1.87 11.40 14.79
C THR A 149 2.20 10.56 13.57
N MET A 150 1.63 10.90 12.44
CA MET A 150 1.94 10.23 11.17
C MET A 150 3.34 10.63 10.68
N ASP A 151 3.97 9.73 9.94
CA ASP A 151 5.17 10.06 9.17
C ASP A 151 4.88 11.24 8.23
N THR A 152 5.78 12.21 8.19
CA THR A 152 5.62 13.43 7.37
C THR A 152 5.46 13.16 5.87
N PHE A 153 5.89 11.97 5.41
CA PHE A 153 5.62 11.56 4.03
C PHE A 153 4.12 11.43 3.75
N VAL A 154 3.31 11.05 4.74
CA VAL A 154 1.85 10.96 4.60
C VAL A 154 1.26 12.34 4.30
N ASP A 155 1.68 13.37 5.02
CA ASP A 155 1.23 14.74 4.80
C ASP A 155 1.78 15.31 3.49
N SER A 156 3.09 15.19 3.29
CA SER A 156 3.78 15.77 2.14
C SER A 156 3.38 15.13 0.81
N SER A 157 2.89 13.89 0.82
CA SER A 157 2.43 13.23 -0.41
C SER A 157 1.20 13.88 -1.06
N TRP A 158 0.47 14.72 -0.33
CA TRP A 158 -0.75 15.40 -0.80
C TRP A 158 -0.52 16.82 -1.32
N TYR A 159 0.71 17.34 -1.27
CA TYR A 159 1.04 18.74 -1.60
C TYR A 159 0.53 19.19 -2.97
N PHE A 160 0.53 18.31 -3.95
CA PHE A 160 0.11 18.62 -5.32
C PHE A 160 -1.37 18.96 -5.42
N LEU A 161 -2.24 18.43 -4.54
CA LEU A 161 -3.65 18.78 -4.51
C LEU A 161 -3.82 20.23 -4.08
N ARG A 162 -3.00 20.71 -3.13
CA ARG A 162 -3.04 22.09 -2.68
C ARG A 162 -2.65 23.09 -3.78
N PHE A 163 -1.83 22.69 -4.73
CA PHE A 163 -1.48 23.55 -5.87
C PHE A 163 -2.65 23.83 -6.79
N LEU A 164 -3.64 22.95 -6.85
CA LEU A 164 -4.83 23.13 -7.68
C LEU A 164 -5.75 24.23 -7.11
N ASP A 165 -5.73 24.45 -5.79
CA ASP A 165 -6.54 25.43 -5.10
C ASP A 165 -5.78 26.05 -3.91
N SER A 166 -4.70 26.74 -4.21
CA SER A 166 -3.75 27.27 -3.21
C SER A 166 -4.33 28.40 -2.33
N LYS A 167 -5.41 29.01 -2.76
CA LYS A 167 -6.06 30.13 -2.07
C LYS A 167 -7.30 29.72 -1.29
N ASN A 168 -7.71 28.48 -1.38
CA ASN A 168 -8.85 27.96 -0.64
C ASN A 168 -8.57 28.01 0.86
N SER A 169 -9.47 28.64 1.61
CA SER A 169 -9.48 28.75 3.07
C SER A 169 -10.62 27.95 3.70
N GLU A 170 -11.42 27.24 2.90
CA GLU A 170 -12.48 26.36 3.37
C GLU A 170 -11.92 24.97 3.67
N GLU A 171 -12.46 24.31 4.69
CA GLU A 171 -12.11 22.94 5.10
C GLU A 171 -12.87 21.89 4.27
#